data_c3e86a4800c94edca9fa39f28de7d21c
#
_entry.id   c3e86a4800c94edca9fa39f28de7d21c
#
_cell.length_a   1.000
_cell.length_b   1.000
_cell.length_c   1.000
_cell.angle_alpha   90.00
_cell.angle_beta   90.00
_cell.angle_gamma   90.00
#
_symmetry.space_group_name_H-M   'P 1'
#
loop_
_entity.id
_entity.type
_entity.pdbx_description
1 polymer ?
#
loop_
_entity_poly.entity_id
_entity_poly.type
_entity_poly.pdbx_seq_one_letter_code
_entity_poly.pdbx_strand_id
1 'polypeptide(L)'
;MALQPAAGTRDLNPREVDGNRWLSEQLGQVYRLWGYVEVSPPSVERLQTLEAGGRINDREVVRLASDDPLGLRPEMTASIARAACTRMAELPRPLRLWSCGTVFRSVQSDTGQQRLEEQLQSGVELLGGHASVADAELLRLLLACIAKVGIGAEHRPKLLLGHHGVLSALLNQVPPEQRNAVRKALISFDPLALAGLQLPSEQRQSLEQLMRLRGAPDQVLRQLESMLGPSSDLEHLSASLQLVASAATEAHVELQLDPTFQPHFDLYDGLVLKVVCQGVDAPVEIASGGRYDALVERFGGAASGLGFSFDLEAIQGLLGTENTAPQQRAVTLLSVRDLSQLPAAFAAQAEQHARGQACMLLDRPCGSEAEAQAEAAARGCQAVIWMG
;
A
#
# COMPACT_ATOMS: atom_id res chain seq x y z
N MET A 1 -34.20 0.26 10.78
CA MET A 1 -33.16 -0.67 10.24
C MET A 1 -32.17 0.16 9.45
N ALA A 2 -30.89 0.13 9.76
CA ALA A 2 -29.88 0.82 8.97
C ALA A 2 -29.69 0.01 7.65
N LEU A 3 -29.90 0.68 6.50
CA LEU A 3 -29.75 0.05 5.17
C LEU A 3 -28.40 0.38 4.53
N GLN A 4 -27.58 1.20 5.21
CA GLN A 4 -26.28 1.63 4.73
C GLN A 4 -25.17 1.04 5.61
N PRO A 5 -23.98 0.76 5.05
CA PRO A 5 -22.80 0.39 5.81
C PRO A 5 -22.44 1.44 6.87
N ALA A 6 -21.49 1.13 7.76
CA ALA A 6 -20.97 2.09 8.71
C ALA A 6 -20.34 3.30 7.99
N ALA A 7 -20.36 4.47 8.64
CA ALA A 7 -19.76 5.67 8.03
C ALA A 7 -18.25 5.46 7.76
N GLY A 8 -17.86 5.62 6.51
CA GLY A 8 -16.49 5.43 6.02
C GLY A 8 -16.19 4.03 5.46
N THR A 9 -17.15 3.09 5.55
CA THR A 9 -17.07 1.78 4.88
C THR A 9 -18.05 1.72 3.71
N ARG A 10 -17.86 0.77 2.80
CA ARG A 10 -18.73 0.58 1.63
C ARG A 10 -18.77 -0.87 1.16
N ASP A 11 -19.83 -1.25 0.49
CA ASP A 11 -19.89 -2.51 -0.21
C ASP A 11 -19.11 -2.37 -1.54
N LEU A 12 -18.30 -3.38 -1.86
CA LEU A 12 -17.63 -3.49 -3.16
C LEU A 12 -18.52 -4.24 -4.13
N ASN A 13 -18.68 -3.73 -5.34
CA ASN A 13 -19.37 -4.44 -6.40
C ASN A 13 -18.48 -5.59 -6.97
N PRO A 14 -19.04 -6.56 -7.70
CA PRO A 14 -18.29 -7.71 -8.20
C PRO A 14 -17.05 -7.35 -9.03
N ARG A 15 -17.10 -6.29 -9.84
CA ARG A 15 -15.97 -5.85 -10.66
C ARG A 15 -14.83 -5.30 -9.81
N GLU A 16 -15.15 -4.53 -8.77
CA GLU A 16 -14.16 -4.03 -7.81
C GLU A 16 -13.49 -5.18 -7.06
N VAL A 17 -14.26 -6.19 -6.66
CA VAL A 17 -13.71 -7.39 -6.01
C VAL A 17 -12.77 -8.15 -6.93
N ASP A 18 -13.17 -8.35 -8.19
CA ASP A 18 -12.33 -9.04 -9.18
C ASP A 18 -11.06 -8.24 -9.50
N GLY A 19 -11.16 -6.90 -9.57
CA GLY A 19 -10.01 -6.01 -9.73
C GLY A 19 -9.02 -6.10 -8.56
N ASN A 20 -9.52 -6.07 -7.34
CA ASN A 20 -8.69 -6.23 -6.13
C ASN A 20 -7.98 -7.59 -6.10
N ARG A 21 -8.66 -8.67 -6.47
CA ARG A 21 -8.06 -10.00 -6.57
C ARG A 21 -6.99 -10.06 -7.64
N TRP A 22 -7.27 -9.49 -8.81
CA TRP A 22 -6.30 -9.44 -9.90
C TRP A 22 -5.04 -8.67 -9.50
N LEU A 23 -5.18 -7.47 -8.93
CA LEU A 23 -4.06 -6.67 -8.45
C LEU A 23 -3.22 -7.42 -7.39
N SER A 24 -3.90 -8.02 -6.41
CA SER A 24 -3.23 -8.83 -5.38
C SER A 24 -2.42 -9.97 -5.99
N GLU A 25 -2.96 -10.67 -6.99
CA GLU A 25 -2.25 -11.77 -7.66
C GLU A 25 -1.08 -11.25 -8.52
N GLN A 26 -1.24 -10.13 -9.26
CA GLN A 26 -0.12 -9.55 -10.02
C GLN A 26 1.05 -9.17 -9.11
N LEU A 27 0.77 -8.50 -8.00
CA LEU A 27 1.78 -8.15 -7.00
C LEU A 27 2.40 -9.39 -6.36
N GLY A 28 1.59 -10.35 -5.93
CA GLY A 28 2.04 -11.60 -5.35
C GLY A 28 2.94 -12.43 -6.29
N GLN A 29 2.70 -12.40 -7.61
CA GLN A 29 3.61 -13.00 -8.60
C GLN A 29 4.99 -12.36 -8.57
N VAL A 30 5.06 -11.02 -8.53
CA VAL A 30 6.34 -10.32 -8.44
C VAL A 30 7.05 -10.64 -7.13
N TYR A 31 6.35 -10.58 -6.01
CA TYR A 31 6.93 -10.89 -4.69
C TYR A 31 7.55 -12.29 -4.66
N ARG A 32 6.83 -13.31 -5.16
CA ARG A 32 7.33 -14.70 -5.24
C ARG A 32 8.57 -14.83 -6.12
N LEU A 33 8.64 -14.11 -7.25
CA LEU A 33 9.83 -14.08 -8.11
C LEU A 33 11.05 -13.49 -7.40
N TRP A 34 10.85 -12.57 -6.45
CA TRP A 34 11.91 -11.98 -5.63
C TRP A 34 12.21 -12.79 -4.34
N GLY A 35 11.59 -13.97 -4.19
CA GLY A 35 11.81 -14.87 -3.07
C GLY A 35 11.07 -14.50 -1.79
N TYR A 36 10.05 -13.64 -1.88
CA TYR A 36 9.18 -13.35 -0.75
C TYR A 36 8.15 -14.44 -0.55
N VAL A 37 7.90 -14.81 0.70
CA VAL A 37 6.89 -15.80 1.10
C VAL A 37 5.71 -15.12 1.78
N GLU A 38 4.52 -15.64 1.53
CA GLU A 38 3.28 -15.07 2.07
C GLU A 38 3.12 -15.37 3.55
N VAL A 39 2.69 -14.36 4.30
CA VAL A 39 2.27 -14.47 5.70
C VAL A 39 0.93 -13.77 5.88
N SER A 40 0.13 -14.26 6.82
CA SER A 40 -1.17 -13.69 7.13
C SER A 40 -1.23 -13.31 8.63
N PRO A 41 -0.86 -12.09 9.00
CA PRO A 41 -1.01 -11.63 10.37
C PRO A 41 -2.49 -11.42 10.72
N PRO A 42 -2.89 -11.55 12.00
CA PRO A 42 -4.26 -11.35 12.39
C PRO A 42 -4.71 -9.89 12.21
N SER A 43 -5.99 -9.66 11.91
CA SER A 43 -6.58 -8.32 11.81
C SER A 43 -6.81 -7.68 13.18
N VAL A 44 -6.97 -8.51 14.21
CA VAL A 44 -7.13 -8.10 15.61
C VAL A 44 -5.81 -8.32 16.34
N GLU A 45 -5.28 -7.28 16.95
CA GLU A 45 -4.01 -7.30 17.67
C GLU A 45 -4.15 -6.69 19.07
N ARG A 46 -3.19 -7.00 19.93
CA ARG A 46 -3.06 -6.31 21.21
C ARG A 46 -2.65 -4.85 20.96
N LEU A 47 -3.23 -3.91 21.72
CA LEU A 47 -2.87 -2.49 21.57
C LEU A 47 -1.37 -2.26 21.72
N GLN A 48 -0.67 -2.98 22.61
CA GLN A 48 0.79 -2.91 22.75
C GLN A 48 1.54 -3.22 21.45
N THR A 49 1.05 -4.16 20.62
CA THR A 49 1.64 -4.47 19.32
C THR A 49 1.41 -3.31 18.34
N LEU A 50 0.21 -2.73 18.32
CA LEU A 50 -0.14 -1.62 17.45
C LEU A 50 0.62 -0.34 17.83
N GLU A 51 0.75 -0.08 19.14
CA GLU A 51 1.47 1.07 19.69
C GLU A 51 3.00 0.95 19.52
N ALA A 52 3.54 -0.28 19.38
CA ALA A 52 4.95 -0.49 19.13
C ALA A 52 5.41 0.11 17.79
N GLY A 53 4.53 0.23 16.80
CA GLY A 53 4.79 0.87 15.51
C GLY A 53 5.06 2.39 15.56
N GLY A 54 5.05 3.01 16.73
CA GLY A 54 5.25 4.45 16.88
C GLY A 54 4.05 5.13 17.55
N ARG A 55 4.04 6.46 17.57
CA ARG A 55 2.88 7.22 18.05
C ARG A 55 1.78 7.23 16.98
N ILE A 56 1.14 6.07 16.79
CA ILE A 56 -0.19 6.08 16.21
C ILE A 56 -1.03 6.90 17.20
N ASN A 57 -1.62 7.98 16.72
CA ASN A 57 -2.50 8.76 17.56
C ASN A 57 -3.56 7.80 18.11
N ASP A 58 -3.73 7.73 19.43
CA ASP A 58 -4.72 6.86 20.09
C ASP A 58 -6.11 6.93 19.44
N ARG A 59 -6.40 8.01 18.73
CA ARG A 59 -7.64 8.24 18.00
C ARG A 59 -7.71 7.56 16.64
N GLU A 60 -6.59 7.12 16.10
CA GLU A 60 -6.52 6.45 14.77
C GLU A 60 -6.71 4.93 14.88
N VAL A 61 -6.47 4.37 16.06
CA VAL A 61 -6.68 2.93 16.31
C VAL A 61 -8.14 2.65 16.61
N VAL A 62 -8.72 1.74 15.86
CA VAL A 62 -10.07 1.22 16.14
C VAL A 62 -9.99 0.22 17.29
N ARG A 63 -10.38 0.64 18.50
CA ARG A 63 -10.37 -0.20 19.70
C ARG A 63 -11.59 -1.08 19.74
N LEU A 64 -11.41 -2.32 20.20
CA LEU A 64 -12.50 -3.28 20.39
C LEU A 64 -13.03 -3.22 21.82
N ALA A 65 -14.33 -3.41 21.95
CA ALA A 65 -14.97 -3.58 23.24
C ALA A 65 -14.73 -5.03 23.73
N SER A 66 -13.65 -5.23 24.49
CA SER A 66 -13.23 -6.52 25.05
C SER A 66 -12.55 -6.32 26.39
N ASP A 67 -12.47 -7.39 27.21
CA ASP A 67 -11.77 -7.35 28.49
C ASP A 67 -10.26 -7.16 28.31
N ASP A 68 -9.69 -7.73 27.24
CA ASP A 68 -8.31 -7.48 26.83
C ASP A 68 -8.21 -6.18 26.00
N PRO A 69 -7.09 -5.43 26.10
CA PRO A 69 -6.84 -4.24 25.30
C PRO A 69 -6.50 -4.62 23.84
N LEU A 70 -7.53 -4.75 23.01
CA LEU A 70 -7.44 -5.14 21.60
C LEU A 70 -7.84 -4.01 20.66
N GLY A 71 -7.32 -4.04 19.43
CA GLY A 71 -7.71 -3.14 18.36
C GLY A 71 -7.60 -3.79 16.97
N LEU A 72 -8.17 -3.14 15.98
CA LEU A 72 -7.97 -3.48 14.58
C LEU A 72 -6.65 -2.88 14.09
N ARG A 73 -5.90 -3.64 13.30
CA ARG A 73 -4.61 -3.20 12.75
C ARG A 73 -4.77 -2.01 11.78
N PRO A 74 -4.08 -0.88 12.00
CA PRO A 74 -4.08 0.26 11.06
C PRO A 74 -3.06 0.10 9.92
N GLU A 75 -2.17 -0.89 10.04
CA GLU A 75 -1.13 -1.32 9.09
C GLU A 75 -0.72 -2.76 9.40
N MET A 76 0.08 -3.39 8.54
CA MET A 76 0.48 -4.81 8.72
C MET A 76 1.90 -4.97 9.26
N THR A 77 2.74 -3.96 9.16
CA THR A 77 4.17 -4.01 9.47
C THR A 77 4.45 -4.44 10.92
N ALA A 78 3.78 -3.82 11.91
CA ALA A 78 3.96 -4.15 13.32
C ALA A 78 3.59 -5.61 13.62
N SER A 79 2.50 -6.09 13.04
CA SER A 79 2.06 -7.49 13.21
C SER A 79 3.03 -8.48 12.56
N ILE A 80 3.57 -8.16 11.38
CA ILE A 80 4.57 -8.99 10.68
C ILE A 80 5.90 -8.94 11.42
N ALA A 81 6.38 -7.77 11.84
CA ALA A 81 7.62 -7.63 12.61
C ALA A 81 7.57 -8.42 13.92
N ARG A 82 6.46 -8.31 14.67
CA ARG A 82 6.22 -9.14 15.86
C ARG A 82 6.29 -10.63 15.56
N ALA A 83 5.63 -11.09 14.50
CA ALA A 83 5.66 -12.50 14.11
C ALA A 83 7.06 -12.97 13.70
N ALA A 84 7.80 -12.13 12.98
CA ALA A 84 9.19 -12.38 12.58
C ALA A 84 10.14 -12.48 13.78
N CYS A 85 9.93 -11.65 14.81
CA CYS A 85 10.75 -11.67 16.04
C CYS A 85 10.33 -12.74 17.05
N THR A 86 9.18 -13.39 16.86
CA THR A 86 8.68 -14.44 17.77
C THR A 86 8.63 -15.80 17.08
N ARG A 87 7.59 -16.08 16.30
CA ARG A 87 7.37 -17.39 15.67
C ARG A 87 8.42 -17.76 14.61
N MET A 88 9.03 -16.74 13.99
CA MET A 88 10.05 -16.92 12.95
C MET A 88 11.45 -16.47 13.42
N ALA A 89 11.67 -16.34 14.73
CA ALA A 89 12.93 -15.86 15.31
C ALA A 89 14.14 -16.73 14.89
N GLU A 90 13.95 -18.03 14.84
CA GLU A 90 14.99 -19.02 14.51
C GLU A 90 15.24 -19.20 13.00
N LEU A 91 14.42 -18.56 12.14
CA LEU A 91 14.63 -18.68 10.70
C LEU A 91 15.83 -17.85 10.24
N PRO A 92 16.58 -18.32 9.23
CA PRO A 92 17.71 -17.58 8.67
C PRO A 92 17.31 -16.20 8.17
N ARG A 93 18.19 -15.21 8.42
CA ARG A 93 18.02 -13.84 7.90
C ARG A 93 18.79 -13.64 6.58
N PRO A 94 18.33 -12.77 5.65
CA PRO A 94 17.13 -11.95 5.76
C PRO A 94 15.84 -12.72 5.52
N LEU A 95 14.78 -12.39 6.27
CA LEU A 95 13.42 -12.84 5.97
C LEU A 95 12.79 -11.92 4.93
N ARG A 96 12.21 -12.52 3.90
CA ARG A 96 11.43 -11.86 2.85
C ARG A 96 9.98 -12.28 2.97
N LEU A 97 9.14 -11.40 3.49
CA LEU A 97 7.74 -11.67 3.80
C LEU A 97 6.83 -10.74 3.00
N TRP A 98 5.67 -11.22 2.58
CA TRP A 98 4.65 -10.38 1.99
C TRP A 98 3.27 -10.74 2.53
N SER A 99 2.34 -9.79 2.49
CA SER A 99 0.96 -9.99 2.94
C SER A 99 0.01 -9.14 2.10
N CYS A 100 -1.21 -9.63 1.93
CA CYS A 100 -2.32 -8.86 1.42
C CYS A 100 -3.49 -8.94 2.41
N GLY A 101 -4.07 -7.80 2.77
CA GLY A 101 -5.15 -7.79 3.74
C GLY A 101 -5.69 -6.40 4.02
N THR A 102 -6.85 -6.37 4.66
CA THR A 102 -7.52 -5.13 5.07
C THR A 102 -6.86 -4.54 6.31
N VAL A 103 -6.67 -3.24 6.28
CA VAL A 103 -6.29 -2.40 7.43
C VAL A 103 -7.42 -1.44 7.75
N PHE A 104 -7.46 -0.95 9.00
CA PHE A 104 -8.58 -0.19 9.54
C PHE A 104 -8.07 1.05 10.24
N ARG A 105 -8.55 2.22 9.87
CA ARG A 105 -8.17 3.48 10.50
C ARG A 105 -9.40 4.23 10.95
N SER A 106 -9.29 4.85 12.12
CA SER A 106 -10.27 5.84 12.54
C SER A 106 -9.75 7.22 12.11
N VAL A 107 -10.48 7.88 11.23
CA VAL A 107 -10.15 9.21 10.73
C VAL A 107 -11.17 10.23 11.19
N GLN A 108 -10.72 11.45 11.46
CA GLN A 108 -11.61 12.54 11.82
C GLN A 108 -12.06 13.26 10.54
N SER A 109 -13.37 13.33 10.32
CA SER A 109 -13.95 14.12 9.22
C SER A 109 -13.78 15.61 9.48
N ASP A 110 -13.96 16.43 8.44
CA ASP A 110 -13.93 17.90 8.54
C ASP A 110 -14.97 18.45 9.55
N THR A 111 -16.02 17.67 9.82
CA THR A 111 -17.05 18.00 10.82
C THR A 111 -16.68 17.56 12.25
N GLY A 112 -15.50 16.96 12.45
CA GLY A 112 -15.03 16.46 13.74
C GLY A 112 -15.57 15.12 14.14
N GLN A 113 -16.39 14.44 13.31
CA GLN A 113 -16.89 13.10 13.56
C GLN A 113 -15.82 12.07 13.20
N GLN A 114 -15.67 11.04 14.03
CA GLN A 114 -14.84 9.89 13.69
C GLN A 114 -15.60 8.97 12.73
N ARG A 115 -14.89 8.53 11.69
CA ARG A 115 -15.35 7.51 10.77
C ARG A 115 -14.30 6.41 10.65
N LEU A 116 -14.76 5.21 10.36
CA LEU A 116 -13.89 4.07 10.09
C LEU A 116 -13.52 4.09 8.59
N GLU A 117 -12.25 3.92 8.30
CA GLU A 117 -11.77 3.64 6.94
C GLU A 117 -11.23 2.22 6.87
N GLU A 118 -11.69 1.49 5.87
CA GLU A 118 -11.17 0.19 5.47
C GLU A 118 -10.37 0.36 4.20
N GLN A 119 -9.18 -0.23 4.14
CA GLN A 119 -8.28 -0.14 2.99
C GLN A 119 -7.65 -1.50 2.73
N LEU A 120 -7.77 -2.01 1.51
CA LEU A 120 -7.09 -3.24 1.11
C LEU A 120 -5.66 -2.92 0.69
N GLN A 121 -4.69 -3.45 1.44
CA GLN A 121 -3.26 -3.25 1.19
C GLN A 121 -2.58 -4.55 0.79
N SER A 122 -1.56 -4.43 -0.06
CA SER A 122 -0.61 -5.50 -0.36
C SER A 122 0.81 -4.97 -0.21
N GLY A 123 1.64 -5.65 0.58
CA GLY A 123 2.97 -5.13 0.89
C GLY A 123 3.98 -6.21 1.25
N VAL A 124 5.22 -5.79 1.34
CA VAL A 124 6.38 -6.64 1.65
C VAL A 124 7.14 -6.10 2.85
N GLU A 125 7.79 -7.02 3.56
CA GLU A 125 8.68 -6.73 4.68
C GLU A 125 9.97 -7.53 4.51
N LEU A 126 11.10 -6.83 4.53
CA LEU A 126 12.45 -7.39 4.50
C LEU A 126 13.10 -7.19 5.86
N LEU A 127 13.36 -8.28 6.59
CA LEU A 127 13.92 -8.22 7.93
C LEU A 127 15.31 -8.84 7.94
N GLY A 128 16.31 -7.98 8.11
CA GLY A 128 17.74 -8.30 8.06
C GLY A 128 18.40 -7.91 6.74
N GLY A 129 19.69 -8.24 6.62
CA GLY A 129 20.50 -7.90 5.45
C GLY A 129 21.33 -6.62 5.64
N HIS A 130 22.24 -6.38 4.70
CA HIS A 130 23.06 -5.18 4.68
C HIS A 130 22.24 -3.98 4.23
N ALA A 131 22.33 -2.85 4.92
CA ALA A 131 21.45 -1.70 4.74
C ALA A 131 21.33 -1.24 3.27
N SER A 132 22.43 -0.93 2.60
CA SER A 132 22.39 -0.42 1.20
C SER A 132 21.85 -1.45 0.20
N VAL A 133 22.11 -2.74 0.43
CA VAL A 133 21.61 -3.83 -0.44
C VAL A 133 20.11 -3.99 -0.24
N ALA A 134 19.66 -3.96 1.01
CA ALA A 134 18.26 -4.11 1.36
C ALA A 134 17.42 -2.92 0.85
N ASP A 135 17.91 -1.69 0.98
CA ASP A 135 17.24 -0.49 0.45
C ASP A 135 17.12 -0.56 -1.09
N ALA A 136 18.22 -0.92 -1.78
CA ALA A 136 18.20 -1.06 -3.23
C ALA A 136 17.28 -2.20 -3.69
N GLU A 137 17.29 -3.36 -3.00
CA GLU A 137 16.38 -4.48 -3.29
C GLU A 137 14.92 -4.02 -3.17
N LEU A 138 14.57 -3.37 -2.05
CA LEU A 138 13.20 -2.91 -1.80
C LEU A 138 12.72 -1.92 -2.86
N LEU A 139 13.53 -0.92 -3.18
CA LEU A 139 13.18 0.09 -4.18
C LEU A 139 13.05 -0.52 -5.58
N ARG A 140 13.93 -1.45 -5.97
CA ARG A 140 13.82 -2.17 -7.25
C ARG A 140 12.59 -3.06 -7.32
N LEU A 141 12.25 -3.74 -6.23
CA LEU A 141 11.01 -4.54 -6.12
C LEU A 141 9.78 -3.65 -6.26
N LEU A 142 9.74 -2.49 -5.59
CA LEU A 142 8.66 -1.52 -5.72
C LEU A 142 8.46 -1.09 -7.18
N LEU A 143 9.54 -0.74 -7.88
CA LEU A 143 9.49 -0.36 -9.30
C LEU A 143 9.01 -1.50 -10.20
N ALA A 144 9.46 -2.74 -9.95
CA ALA A 144 8.98 -3.91 -10.67
C ALA A 144 7.48 -4.16 -10.46
N CYS A 145 6.98 -3.92 -9.25
CA CYS A 145 5.55 -4.00 -8.94
C CYS A 145 4.74 -2.92 -9.67
N ILE A 146 5.21 -1.66 -9.68
CA ILE A 146 4.57 -0.54 -10.40
C ILE A 146 4.43 -0.89 -11.89
N ALA A 147 5.50 -1.36 -12.52
CA ALA A 147 5.47 -1.78 -13.93
C ALA A 147 4.51 -2.97 -14.16
N LYS A 148 4.51 -3.95 -13.24
CA LYS A 148 3.68 -5.17 -13.35
C LYS A 148 2.18 -4.88 -13.29
N VAL A 149 1.76 -3.95 -12.46
CA VAL A 149 0.33 -3.58 -12.35
C VAL A 149 -0.15 -2.64 -13.44
N GLY A 150 0.74 -2.19 -14.35
CA GLY A 150 0.39 -1.35 -15.49
C GLY A 150 0.36 0.15 -15.20
N ILE A 151 1.00 0.59 -14.14
CA ILE A 151 1.22 2.03 -13.89
C ILE A 151 2.40 2.48 -14.78
N GLY A 152 2.10 3.24 -15.82
CA GLY A 152 3.05 3.70 -16.83
C GLY A 152 3.20 5.22 -16.86
N ALA A 153 3.89 5.71 -17.92
CA ALA A 153 4.21 7.14 -18.10
C ALA A 153 2.97 8.05 -18.10
N GLU A 154 1.81 7.56 -18.54
CA GLU A 154 0.54 8.27 -18.57
C GLU A 154 0.06 8.65 -17.16
N HIS A 155 0.38 7.85 -16.15
CA HIS A 155 0.06 8.11 -14.75
C HIS A 155 1.09 9.00 -14.04
N ARG A 156 2.21 9.35 -14.72
CA ARG A 156 3.30 10.17 -14.21
C ARG A 156 3.73 9.78 -12.79
N PRO A 157 4.09 8.51 -12.55
CA PRO A 157 4.43 8.06 -11.22
C PRO A 157 5.70 8.73 -10.72
N LYS A 158 5.66 9.23 -9.48
CA LYS A 158 6.80 9.82 -8.77
C LYS A 158 7.07 9.01 -7.52
N LEU A 159 8.31 8.61 -7.34
CA LEU A 159 8.80 8.03 -6.11
C LEU A 159 9.48 9.14 -5.29
N LEU A 160 8.76 9.62 -4.29
CA LEU A 160 9.29 10.55 -3.29
C LEU A 160 10.09 9.76 -2.27
N LEU A 161 11.30 10.26 -1.98
CA LEU A 161 12.23 9.67 -1.05
C LEU A 161 12.66 10.70 -0.02
N GLY A 162 12.79 10.28 1.21
CA GLY A 162 13.37 11.03 2.32
C GLY A 162 14.25 10.12 3.17
N HIS A 163 14.92 10.69 4.15
CA HIS A 163 15.76 9.93 5.08
C HIS A 163 15.74 10.55 6.46
N HIS A 164 15.30 9.77 7.46
CA HIS A 164 15.12 10.25 8.83
C HIS A 164 16.45 10.69 9.44
N GLY A 165 17.54 9.94 9.25
CA GLY A 165 18.87 10.28 9.74
C GLY A 165 19.39 11.59 9.14
N VAL A 166 19.17 11.85 7.84
CA VAL A 166 19.56 13.10 7.19
C VAL A 166 18.82 14.30 7.80
N LEU A 167 17.50 14.19 7.97
CA LEU A 167 16.72 15.25 8.63
C LEU A 167 17.16 15.46 10.07
N SER A 168 17.44 14.38 10.80
CA SER A 168 17.94 14.46 12.20
C SER A 168 19.31 15.15 12.28
N ALA A 169 20.23 14.86 11.35
CA ALA A 169 21.53 15.52 11.27
C ALA A 169 21.38 17.03 11.02
N LEU A 170 20.48 17.44 10.13
CA LEU A 170 20.17 18.85 9.88
C LEU A 170 19.58 19.53 11.14
N LEU A 171 18.64 18.86 11.82
CA LEU A 171 18.04 19.37 13.05
C LEU A 171 19.04 19.44 14.22
N ASN A 172 20.10 18.60 14.23
CA ASN A 172 21.14 18.68 15.26
C ASN A 172 21.96 19.97 15.20
N GLN A 173 21.94 20.68 14.08
CA GLN A 173 22.54 22.02 13.95
C GLN A 173 21.67 23.14 14.59
N VAL A 174 20.41 22.80 14.95
CA VAL A 174 19.48 23.73 15.61
C VAL A 174 19.57 23.57 17.13
N PRO A 175 19.45 24.68 17.92
CA PRO A 175 19.41 24.61 19.38
C PRO A 175 18.36 23.58 19.85
N PRO A 176 18.71 22.74 20.86
CA PRO A 176 17.85 21.62 21.29
C PRO A 176 16.42 22.00 21.61
N GLU A 177 16.22 23.15 22.23
CA GLU A 177 14.91 23.68 22.65
C GLU A 177 14.01 24.06 21.47
N GLN A 178 14.58 24.30 20.28
CA GLN A 178 13.84 24.70 19.09
C GLN A 178 13.66 23.57 18.06
N ARG A 179 14.38 22.46 18.20
CA ARG A 179 14.39 21.36 17.22
C ARG A 179 12.98 20.85 16.88
N ASN A 180 12.14 20.64 17.89
CA ASN A 180 10.78 20.14 17.67
C ASN A 180 9.90 21.14 16.91
N ALA A 181 10.03 22.44 17.21
CA ALA A 181 9.29 23.47 16.51
C ALA A 181 9.78 23.63 15.06
N VAL A 182 11.09 23.60 14.85
CA VAL A 182 11.69 23.61 13.50
C VAL A 182 11.28 22.38 12.71
N ARG A 183 11.39 21.18 13.29
CA ARG A 183 10.94 19.92 12.66
C ARG A 183 9.50 20.03 12.20
N LYS A 184 8.61 20.49 13.09
CA LYS A 184 7.18 20.65 12.77
C LYS A 184 6.96 21.63 11.61
N ALA A 185 7.63 22.79 11.63
CA ALA A 185 7.52 23.79 10.56
C ALA A 185 8.04 23.26 9.22
N LEU A 186 9.16 22.51 9.21
CA LEU A 186 9.71 21.91 7.99
C LEU A 186 8.77 20.87 7.38
N ILE A 187 8.27 19.95 8.19
CA ILE A 187 7.40 18.85 7.74
C ILE A 187 6.04 19.37 7.24
N SER A 188 5.49 20.41 7.90
CA SER A 188 4.22 21.02 7.50
C SER A 188 4.37 22.06 6.40
N PHE A 189 5.59 22.33 5.90
CA PHE A 189 5.89 23.42 4.94
C PHE A 189 5.35 24.77 5.40
N ASP A 190 5.50 25.08 6.70
CA ASP A 190 5.01 26.33 7.29
C ASP A 190 6.13 27.35 7.47
N PRO A 191 6.37 28.23 6.48
CA PRO A 191 7.41 29.26 6.56
C PRO A 191 7.10 30.31 7.60
N LEU A 192 5.82 30.54 7.93
CA LEU A 192 5.43 31.53 8.95
C LEU A 192 5.76 31.02 10.36
N ALA A 193 5.47 29.75 10.63
CA ALA A 193 5.90 29.11 11.88
C ALA A 193 7.43 29.17 12.04
N LEU A 194 8.18 28.87 10.96
CA LEU A 194 9.64 28.94 10.95
C LEU A 194 10.16 30.38 11.21
N ALA A 195 9.56 31.37 10.56
CA ALA A 195 9.92 32.77 10.73
C ALA A 195 9.66 33.31 12.16
N GLY A 196 8.66 32.73 12.85
CA GLY A 196 8.31 33.08 14.22
C GLY A 196 9.31 32.57 15.29
N LEU A 197 10.24 31.65 14.93
CA LEU A 197 11.21 31.09 15.85
C LEU A 197 12.39 32.05 16.08
N GLN A 198 12.95 32.02 17.30
CA GLN A 198 14.13 32.82 17.66
C GLN A 198 15.41 32.12 17.18
N LEU A 199 15.66 32.12 15.89
CA LEU A 199 16.84 31.54 15.25
C LEU A 199 17.77 32.65 14.72
N PRO A 200 19.10 32.44 14.69
CA PRO A 200 20.02 33.30 13.94
C PRO A 200 19.58 33.43 12.47
N SER A 201 19.79 34.61 11.88
CA SER A 201 19.35 34.91 10.52
C SER A 201 19.88 33.93 9.47
N GLU A 202 21.15 33.57 9.57
CA GLU A 202 21.81 32.61 8.67
C GLU A 202 21.19 31.20 8.80
N GLN A 203 20.93 30.75 10.02
CA GLN A 203 20.32 29.47 10.28
C GLN A 203 18.87 29.43 9.76
N ARG A 204 18.09 30.49 9.97
CA ARG A 204 16.75 30.61 9.43
C ARG A 204 16.75 30.52 7.90
N GLN A 205 17.64 31.26 7.24
CA GLN A 205 17.76 31.27 5.79
C GLN A 205 18.13 29.84 5.26
N SER A 206 19.05 29.15 5.93
CA SER A 206 19.40 27.77 5.60
C SER A 206 18.21 26.82 5.72
N LEU A 207 17.40 26.94 6.78
CA LEU A 207 16.20 26.12 6.97
C LEU A 207 15.07 26.45 5.96
N GLU A 208 14.94 27.72 5.54
CA GLU A 208 14.02 28.10 4.46
C GLU A 208 14.46 27.55 3.11
N GLN A 209 15.76 27.50 2.83
CA GLN A 209 16.31 26.83 1.65
C GLN A 209 16.05 25.31 1.71
N LEU A 210 16.29 24.69 2.87
CA LEU A 210 16.00 23.27 3.08
C LEU A 210 14.51 22.93 2.85
N MET A 211 13.60 23.76 3.33
CA MET A 211 12.16 23.59 3.12
C MET A 211 11.77 23.58 1.64
N ARG A 212 12.54 24.25 0.79
CA ARG A 212 12.34 24.28 -0.67
C ARG A 212 13.15 23.27 -1.44
N LEU A 213 14.09 22.59 -0.76
CA LEU A 213 15.02 21.65 -1.37
C LEU A 213 14.32 20.34 -1.66
N ARG A 214 13.93 20.15 -2.91
CA ARG A 214 13.36 18.91 -3.44
C ARG A 214 13.61 18.82 -4.94
N GLY A 215 13.72 17.62 -5.47
CA GLY A 215 13.89 17.40 -6.91
C GLY A 215 14.75 16.19 -7.22
N ALA A 216 15.45 16.24 -8.36
CA ALA A 216 16.30 15.16 -8.81
C ALA A 216 17.37 14.80 -7.75
N PRO A 217 17.52 13.51 -7.41
CA PRO A 217 18.36 13.06 -6.31
C PRO A 217 19.79 13.62 -6.34
N ASP A 218 20.45 13.60 -7.50
CA ASP A 218 21.84 14.08 -7.65
C ASP A 218 22.00 15.58 -7.28
N GLN A 219 20.99 16.39 -7.57
CA GLN A 219 21.01 17.83 -7.24
C GLN A 219 20.82 18.04 -5.75
N VAL A 220 19.84 17.34 -5.18
CA VAL A 220 19.52 17.45 -3.76
C VAL A 220 20.66 16.91 -2.90
N LEU A 221 21.25 15.77 -3.26
CA LEU A 221 22.39 15.18 -2.54
C LEU A 221 23.57 16.14 -2.49
N ARG A 222 23.96 16.75 -3.61
CA ARG A 222 25.07 17.75 -3.61
C ARG A 222 24.83 18.93 -2.68
N GLN A 223 23.58 19.40 -2.60
CA GLN A 223 23.24 20.50 -1.68
C GLN A 223 23.26 20.03 -0.22
N LEU A 224 22.77 18.82 0.07
CA LEU A 224 22.82 18.24 1.41
C LEU A 224 24.27 18.00 1.87
N GLU A 225 25.15 17.53 0.98
CA GLU A 225 26.58 17.39 1.26
C GLU A 225 27.23 18.73 1.60
N SER A 226 26.85 19.80 0.90
CA SER A 226 27.35 21.15 1.20
C SER A 226 26.86 21.70 2.55
N MET A 227 25.67 21.27 3.00
CA MET A 227 25.07 21.72 4.28
C MET A 227 25.53 20.89 5.48
N LEU A 228 25.73 19.59 5.31
CA LEU A 228 26.03 18.64 6.40
C LEU A 228 27.51 18.23 6.44
N GLY A 229 28.24 18.33 5.32
CA GLY A 229 29.50 17.66 5.13
C GLY A 229 29.35 16.15 4.91
N PRO A 230 30.45 15.37 4.97
CA PRO A 230 30.42 13.91 4.83
C PRO A 230 29.53 13.28 5.90
N SER A 231 28.63 12.39 5.48
CA SER A 231 27.68 11.71 6.35
C SER A 231 27.44 10.29 5.84
N SER A 232 27.48 9.30 6.73
CA SER A 232 27.20 7.91 6.39
C SER A 232 25.79 7.72 5.84
N ASP A 233 24.81 8.47 6.34
CA ASP A 233 23.42 8.42 5.86
C ASP A 233 23.31 8.95 4.42
N LEU A 234 24.04 10.01 4.07
CA LEU A 234 24.10 10.53 2.70
C LEU A 234 24.80 9.57 1.75
N GLU A 235 25.92 8.96 2.19
CA GLU A 235 26.64 7.96 1.40
C GLU A 235 25.76 6.73 1.11
N HIS A 236 25.06 6.21 2.12
CA HIS A 236 24.13 5.08 1.98
C HIS A 236 22.99 5.44 1.05
N LEU A 237 22.36 6.60 1.22
CA LEU A 237 21.26 7.06 0.39
C LEU A 237 21.72 7.24 -1.07
N SER A 238 22.86 7.86 -1.29
CA SER A 238 23.46 8.03 -2.63
C SER A 238 23.71 6.68 -3.32
N ALA A 239 24.36 5.74 -2.60
CA ALA A 239 24.62 4.41 -3.13
C ALA A 239 23.34 3.66 -3.49
N SER A 240 22.32 3.70 -2.64
CA SER A 240 21.03 3.06 -2.90
C SER A 240 20.34 3.66 -4.13
N LEU A 241 20.34 4.99 -4.27
CA LEU A 241 19.73 5.69 -5.39
C LEU A 241 20.45 5.42 -6.72
N GLN A 242 21.77 5.32 -6.74
CA GLN A 242 22.54 4.95 -7.93
C GLN A 242 22.19 3.54 -8.42
N LEU A 243 21.98 2.58 -7.51
CA LEU A 243 21.59 1.20 -7.86
C LEU A 243 20.17 1.09 -8.41
N VAL A 244 19.35 2.11 -8.20
CA VAL A 244 17.91 2.11 -8.55
C VAL A 244 17.60 2.98 -9.77
N ALA A 245 18.48 3.91 -10.14
CA ALA A 245 18.23 4.92 -11.17
C ALA A 245 17.83 4.33 -12.53
N SER A 246 18.52 3.26 -13.01
CA SER A 246 18.16 2.61 -14.28
C SER A 246 16.79 1.97 -14.24
N ALA A 247 16.47 1.25 -13.14
CA ALA A 247 15.18 0.60 -12.97
C ALA A 247 14.02 1.61 -12.87
N ALA A 248 14.25 2.77 -12.27
CA ALA A 248 13.27 3.85 -12.24
C ALA A 248 12.99 4.41 -13.65
N THR A 249 14.04 4.59 -14.45
CA THR A 249 13.91 5.02 -15.85
C THR A 249 13.15 4.00 -16.70
N GLU A 250 13.47 2.71 -16.54
CA GLU A 250 12.79 1.61 -17.26
C GLU A 250 11.30 1.49 -16.86
N ALA A 251 10.98 1.74 -15.59
CA ALA A 251 9.62 1.76 -15.08
C ALA A 251 8.86 3.07 -15.33
N HIS A 252 9.49 4.06 -15.99
CA HIS A 252 8.94 5.41 -16.19
C HIS A 252 8.56 6.12 -14.89
N VAL A 253 9.29 5.87 -13.79
CA VAL A 253 9.07 6.48 -12.48
C VAL A 253 10.09 7.60 -12.26
N GLU A 254 9.60 8.82 -11.99
CA GLU A 254 10.44 9.95 -11.61
C GLU A 254 10.91 9.79 -10.16
N LEU A 255 12.22 9.81 -9.92
CA LEU A 255 12.78 9.86 -8.56
C LEU A 255 12.85 11.30 -8.08
N GLN A 256 12.28 11.56 -6.91
CA GLN A 256 12.33 12.86 -6.25
C GLN A 256 12.82 12.69 -4.81
N LEU A 257 13.94 13.35 -4.47
CA LEU A 257 14.44 13.41 -3.10
C LEU A 257 13.91 14.68 -2.42
N ASP A 258 13.37 14.53 -1.22
CA ASP A 258 12.90 15.61 -0.35
C ASP A 258 13.38 15.35 1.08
N PRO A 259 14.38 16.08 1.59
CA PRO A 259 14.93 15.85 2.92
C PRO A 259 13.96 16.19 4.06
N THR A 260 12.89 16.91 3.78
CA THR A 260 11.85 17.24 4.77
C THR A 260 10.64 16.29 4.71
N PHE A 261 10.62 15.39 3.73
CA PHE A 261 9.56 14.40 3.61
C PHE A 261 9.59 13.41 4.78
N GLN A 262 8.51 13.37 5.54
CA GLN A 262 8.26 12.37 6.56
C GLN A 262 6.83 11.84 6.41
N PRO A 263 6.63 10.52 6.33
CA PRO A 263 5.31 9.94 6.35
C PRO A 263 4.63 10.16 7.70
N HIS A 264 3.31 10.02 7.70
CA HIS A 264 2.42 10.32 8.83
C HIS A 264 2.73 9.54 10.13
N PHE A 265 3.36 8.36 10.01
CA PHE A 265 3.70 7.50 11.12
C PHE A 265 5.16 7.73 11.55
N ASP A 266 5.41 8.02 12.82
CA ASP A 266 6.76 7.99 13.45
C ASP A 266 7.30 6.53 13.54
N LEU A 267 6.93 5.69 12.57
CA LEU A 267 7.33 4.30 12.47
C LEU A 267 8.77 4.17 11.94
N TYR A 268 9.15 5.06 11.02
CA TYR A 268 10.38 4.96 10.26
C TYR A 268 11.54 5.68 10.92
N ASP A 269 12.74 5.11 10.82
CA ASP A 269 13.98 5.65 11.39
C ASP A 269 15.13 5.79 10.38
N GLY A 270 14.91 5.39 9.13
CA GLY A 270 15.88 5.48 8.03
C GLY A 270 15.28 6.05 6.76
N LEU A 271 15.45 5.33 5.64
CA LEU A 271 14.82 5.62 4.36
C LEU A 271 13.29 5.65 4.51
N VAL A 272 12.66 6.66 3.91
CA VAL A 272 11.20 6.74 3.78
C VAL A 272 10.83 6.96 2.33
N LEU A 273 9.72 6.41 1.91
CA LEU A 273 9.27 6.44 0.53
C LEU A 273 7.76 6.60 0.39
N LYS A 274 7.35 7.18 -0.74
CA LYS A 274 5.95 7.31 -1.15
C LYS A 274 5.88 7.33 -2.67
N VAL A 275 4.93 6.61 -3.25
CA VAL A 275 4.63 6.67 -4.69
C VAL A 275 3.35 7.45 -4.88
N VAL A 276 3.45 8.51 -5.69
CA VAL A 276 2.33 9.38 -6.04
C VAL A 276 2.17 9.41 -7.55
N CYS A 277 0.95 9.20 -8.01
CA CYS A 277 0.58 9.26 -9.43
C CYS A 277 -0.33 10.45 -9.71
N GLN A 278 -0.39 10.87 -10.97
CA GLN A 278 -1.35 11.87 -11.42
C GLN A 278 -2.73 11.21 -11.54
N GLY A 279 -3.65 11.62 -10.69
CA GLY A 279 -5.06 11.27 -10.82
C GLY A 279 -5.82 12.29 -11.70
N VAL A 280 -7.12 12.10 -11.87
CA VAL A 280 -7.97 12.98 -12.70
C VAL A 280 -8.06 14.36 -12.06
N ASP A 281 -8.40 14.45 -10.79
CA ASP A 281 -8.66 15.71 -10.09
C ASP A 281 -7.49 16.10 -9.16
N ALA A 282 -6.77 15.14 -8.61
CA ALA A 282 -5.70 15.34 -7.64
C ALA A 282 -4.64 14.25 -7.73
N PRO A 283 -3.42 14.48 -7.22
CA PRO A 283 -2.44 13.41 -7.05
C PRO A 283 -2.96 12.30 -6.14
N VAL A 284 -2.67 11.05 -6.51
CA VAL A 284 -3.10 9.84 -5.80
C VAL A 284 -1.87 9.13 -5.25
N GLU A 285 -1.83 8.90 -3.94
CA GLU A 285 -0.84 8.03 -3.30
C GLU A 285 -1.25 6.58 -3.51
N ILE A 286 -0.33 5.78 -4.07
CA ILE A 286 -0.57 4.36 -4.35
C ILE A 286 0.29 3.42 -3.50
N ALA A 287 1.38 3.91 -2.95
CA ALA A 287 2.25 3.13 -2.06
C ALA A 287 3.01 4.03 -1.09
N SER A 288 3.33 3.48 0.07
CA SER A 288 4.22 4.11 1.04
C SER A 288 5.02 3.05 1.81
N GLY A 289 6.13 3.48 2.42
CA GLY A 289 6.98 2.55 3.15
C GLY A 289 8.23 3.22 3.70
N GLY A 290 9.14 2.39 4.23
CA GLY A 290 10.41 2.86 4.76
C GLY A 290 11.11 1.84 5.64
N ARG A 291 12.22 2.27 6.27
CA ARG A 291 13.03 1.52 7.23
C ARG A 291 12.54 1.77 8.65
N TYR A 292 12.43 0.69 9.43
CA TYR A 292 11.86 0.70 10.79
C TYR A 292 12.66 -0.21 11.75
N ASP A 293 13.96 -0.06 11.79
CA ASP A 293 14.87 -0.90 12.60
C ASP A 293 14.49 -0.86 14.10
N ALA A 294 14.13 0.32 14.61
CA ALA A 294 13.68 0.49 15.99
C ALA A 294 12.41 -0.30 16.34
N LEU A 295 11.51 -0.53 15.39
CA LEU A 295 10.34 -1.40 15.60
C LEU A 295 10.76 -2.85 15.83
N VAL A 296 11.72 -3.34 15.03
CA VAL A 296 12.24 -4.71 15.16
C VAL A 296 12.92 -4.89 16.52
N GLU A 297 13.70 -3.88 16.98
CA GLU A 297 14.34 -3.87 18.31
C GLU A 297 13.30 -3.92 19.44
N ARG A 298 12.18 -3.19 19.33
CA ARG A 298 11.09 -3.23 20.33
C ARG A 298 10.48 -4.61 20.50
N PHE A 299 10.48 -5.43 19.46
CA PHE A 299 10.05 -6.84 19.53
C PHE A 299 11.18 -7.81 19.90
N GLY A 300 12.35 -7.30 20.33
CA GLY A 300 13.50 -8.09 20.75
C GLY A 300 14.34 -8.66 19.61
N GLY A 301 14.10 -8.22 18.37
CA GLY A 301 14.91 -8.58 17.20
C GLY A 301 16.18 -7.74 17.11
N ALA A 302 17.26 -8.32 16.58
CA ALA A 302 18.54 -7.65 16.33
C ALA A 302 18.76 -7.32 14.83
N ALA A 303 17.71 -7.42 14.02
CA ALA A 303 17.78 -7.24 12.58
C ALA A 303 17.22 -5.89 12.16
N SER A 304 17.69 -5.37 11.02
CA SER A 304 17.03 -4.25 10.35
C SER A 304 15.68 -4.66 9.78
N GLY A 305 14.76 -3.70 9.65
CA GLY A 305 13.45 -3.90 9.04
C GLY A 305 13.12 -2.80 8.04
N LEU A 306 12.64 -3.17 6.87
CA LEU A 306 12.13 -2.22 5.91
C LEU A 306 11.06 -2.86 5.03
N GLY A 307 10.10 -2.06 4.58
CA GLY A 307 8.98 -2.56 3.78
C GLY A 307 8.24 -1.45 3.05
N PHE A 308 7.30 -1.85 2.22
CA PHE A 308 6.31 -0.96 1.62
C PHE A 308 4.97 -1.66 1.48
N SER A 309 3.91 -0.88 1.36
CA SER A 309 2.58 -1.37 1.02
C SER A 309 1.96 -0.55 -0.08
N PHE A 310 1.22 -1.21 -0.97
CA PHE A 310 0.33 -0.63 -1.96
C PHE A 310 -1.09 -0.53 -1.42
N ASP A 311 -1.79 0.55 -1.79
CA ASP A 311 -3.24 0.69 -1.72
C ASP A 311 -3.84 0.14 -3.01
N LEU A 312 -4.52 -1.00 -2.93
CA LEU A 312 -5.09 -1.65 -4.11
C LEU A 312 -6.27 -0.87 -4.68
N GLU A 313 -7.06 -0.23 -3.83
CA GLU A 313 -8.21 0.56 -4.27
C GLU A 313 -7.76 1.85 -4.97
N ALA A 314 -6.69 2.48 -4.48
CA ALA A 314 -6.09 3.64 -5.13
C ALA A 314 -5.54 3.28 -6.52
N ILE A 315 -4.86 2.14 -6.65
CA ILE A 315 -4.37 1.64 -7.96
C ILE A 315 -5.55 1.34 -8.89
N GLN A 316 -6.58 0.65 -8.39
CA GLN A 316 -7.77 0.33 -9.19
C GLN A 316 -8.47 1.60 -9.68
N GLY A 317 -8.57 2.62 -8.83
CA GLY A 317 -9.13 3.92 -9.20
C GLY A 317 -8.35 4.63 -10.31
N LEU A 318 -7.01 4.52 -10.31
CA LEU A 318 -6.16 5.08 -11.36
C LEU A 318 -6.26 4.32 -12.69
N LEU A 319 -6.24 3.00 -12.64
CA LEU A 319 -6.28 2.16 -13.84
C LEU A 319 -7.67 2.08 -14.45
N GLY A 320 -8.71 2.34 -13.67
CA GLY A 320 -10.11 2.08 -14.03
C GLY A 320 -10.48 0.59 -13.89
N THR A 321 -11.71 0.35 -13.47
CA THR A 321 -12.21 -1.02 -13.25
C THR A 321 -12.23 -1.90 -14.50
N GLU A 322 -12.25 -1.30 -15.69
CA GLU A 322 -12.23 -2.02 -16.97
C GLU A 322 -10.85 -2.62 -17.26
N ASN A 323 -9.77 -2.00 -16.79
CA ASN A 323 -8.40 -2.45 -17.02
C ASN A 323 -7.86 -3.39 -15.94
N THR A 324 -8.50 -3.44 -14.78
CA THR A 324 -8.09 -4.26 -13.64
C THR A 324 -8.91 -5.54 -13.47
N ALA A 325 -10.05 -5.66 -14.13
CA ALA A 325 -10.83 -6.87 -14.08
C ALA A 325 -10.35 -7.88 -15.14
N PRO A 326 -10.17 -9.16 -14.81
CA PRO A 326 -10.07 -10.19 -15.84
C PRO A 326 -11.30 -10.10 -16.74
N GLN A 327 -11.12 -10.35 -18.05
CA GLN A 327 -12.26 -10.43 -18.96
C GLN A 327 -13.37 -11.26 -18.31
N GLN A 328 -14.59 -10.72 -18.30
CA GLN A 328 -15.74 -11.42 -17.72
C GLN A 328 -15.72 -12.87 -18.25
N ARG A 329 -15.68 -13.83 -17.34
CA ARG A 329 -15.76 -15.23 -17.72
C ARG A 329 -17.04 -15.40 -18.53
N ALA A 330 -16.92 -15.96 -19.73
CA ALA A 330 -18.07 -16.29 -20.54
C ALA A 330 -19.00 -17.22 -19.73
N VAL A 331 -20.21 -16.77 -19.47
CA VAL A 331 -21.20 -17.55 -18.73
C VAL A 331 -22.24 -18.06 -19.71
N THR A 332 -22.53 -19.35 -19.69
CA THR A 332 -23.60 -19.97 -20.42
C THR A 332 -24.86 -20.00 -19.57
N LEU A 333 -25.98 -19.50 -20.08
CA LEU A 333 -27.30 -19.71 -19.47
C LEU A 333 -27.86 -21.03 -19.94
N LEU A 334 -28.22 -21.91 -19.00
CA LEU A 334 -28.97 -23.13 -19.29
C LEU A 334 -30.41 -22.92 -18.88
N SER A 335 -31.33 -23.24 -19.76
CA SER A 335 -32.78 -23.11 -19.54
C SER A 335 -33.50 -24.35 -19.99
N VAL A 336 -34.60 -24.67 -19.33
CA VAL A 336 -35.49 -25.80 -19.64
C VAL A 336 -36.87 -25.32 -20.07
N ARG A 337 -37.54 -26.07 -20.92
CA ARG A 337 -38.93 -25.81 -21.26
C ARG A 337 -39.87 -26.22 -20.16
N ASP A 338 -39.54 -27.30 -19.46
CA ASP A 338 -40.39 -27.94 -18.46
C ASP A 338 -39.56 -28.41 -17.28
N LEU A 339 -40.12 -28.35 -16.07
CA LEU A 339 -39.40 -28.75 -14.83
C LEU A 339 -39.05 -30.25 -14.82
N SER A 340 -39.72 -31.09 -15.60
CA SER A 340 -39.36 -32.51 -15.74
C SER A 340 -37.97 -32.72 -16.37
N GLN A 341 -37.43 -31.71 -17.06
CA GLN A 341 -36.09 -31.73 -17.68
C GLN A 341 -34.96 -31.35 -16.73
N LEU A 342 -35.27 -30.92 -15.50
CA LEU A 342 -34.24 -30.49 -14.52
C LEU A 342 -33.14 -31.53 -14.29
N PRO A 343 -33.39 -32.86 -14.19
CA PRO A 343 -32.31 -33.84 -14.03
C PRO A 343 -31.29 -33.81 -15.19
N ALA A 344 -31.80 -33.68 -16.44
CA ALA A 344 -30.95 -33.56 -17.62
C ALA A 344 -30.20 -32.22 -17.65
N ALA A 345 -30.87 -31.14 -17.23
CA ALA A 345 -30.27 -29.82 -17.13
C ALA A 345 -29.10 -29.76 -16.11
N PHE A 346 -29.29 -30.36 -14.93
CA PHE A 346 -28.22 -30.47 -13.95
C PHE A 346 -27.04 -31.32 -14.44
N ALA A 347 -27.31 -32.40 -15.20
CA ALA A 347 -26.24 -33.20 -15.80
C ALA A 347 -25.44 -32.38 -16.83
N ALA A 348 -26.13 -31.64 -17.72
CA ALA A 348 -25.51 -30.77 -18.69
C ALA A 348 -24.71 -29.64 -18.01
N GLN A 349 -25.24 -29.04 -16.95
CA GLN A 349 -24.54 -28.04 -16.16
C GLN A 349 -23.26 -28.62 -15.54
N ALA A 350 -23.31 -29.81 -14.97
CA ALA A 350 -22.16 -30.50 -14.39
C ALA A 350 -21.08 -30.79 -15.45
N GLU A 351 -21.47 -31.14 -16.70
CA GLU A 351 -20.52 -31.29 -17.80
C GLU A 351 -19.80 -29.98 -18.15
N GLN A 352 -20.53 -28.84 -18.19
CA GLN A 352 -19.90 -27.54 -18.40
C GLN A 352 -18.91 -27.20 -17.29
N HIS A 353 -19.31 -27.43 -16.04
CA HIS A 353 -18.45 -27.21 -14.89
C HIS A 353 -17.21 -28.09 -14.91
N ALA A 354 -17.33 -29.36 -15.31
CA ALA A 354 -16.18 -30.28 -15.44
C ALA A 354 -15.18 -29.83 -16.52
N ARG A 355 -15.62 -29.04 -17.50
CA ARG A 355 -14.77 -28.40 -18.51
C ARG A 355 -14.22 -27.02 -18.07
N GLY A 356 -14.50 -26.61 -16.84
CA GLY A 356 -14.13 -25.30 -16.33
C GLY A 356 -14.93 -24.13 -16.92
N GLN A 357 -16.06 -24.41 -17.56
CA GLN A 357 -16.95 -23.42 -18.16
C GLN A 357 -18.04 -23.00 -17.17
N ALA A 358 -18.23 -21.70 -17.00
CA ALA A 358 -19.28 -21.19 -16.14
C ALA A 358 -20.63 -21.39 -16.79
N CYS A 359 -21.54 -22.04 -16.08
CA CYS A 359 -22.92 -22.34 -16.57
C CYS A 359 -23.90 -22.12 -15.42
N MET A 360 -24.88 -21.24 -15.63
CA MET A 360 -25.95 -20.99 -14.68
C MET A 360 -27.26 -21.56 -15.19
N LEU A 361 -28.04 -22.17 -14.32
CA LEU A 361 -29.39 -22.61 -14.62
C LEU A 361 -30.38 -21.46 -14.38
N LEU A 362 -31.26 -21.20 -15.33
CA LEU A 362 -32.34 -20.25 -15.12
C LEU A 362 -33.35 -20.82 -14.10
N ASP A 363 -33.80 -19.99 -13.20
CA ASP A 363 -34.68 -20.34 -12.06
C ASP A 363 -36.13 -20.60 -12.43
N ARG A 364 -36.47 -20.42 -13.71
CA ARG A 364 -37.82 -20.68 -14.27
C ARG A 364 -37.74 -21.33 -15.66
N PRO A 365 -38.76 -22.10 -16.07
CA PRO A 365 -38.87 -22.59 -17.42
C PRO A 365 -39.04 -21.46 -18.44
N CYS A 366 -38.52 -21.66 -19.65
CA CYS A 366 -38.76 -20.80 -20.82
C CYS A 366 -39.54 -21.54 -21.87
N GLY A 367 -40.61 -20.94 -22.35
CA GLY A 367 -41.50 -21.54 -23.37
C GLY A 367 -40.85 -21.68 -24.75
N SER A 368 -39.78 -20.96 -25.03
CA SER A 368 -39.07 -20.98 -26.30
C SER A 368 -37.57 -20.63 -26.14
N GLU A 369 -36.78 -21.03 -27.14
CA GLU A 369 -35.36 -20.67 -27.22
C GLU A 369 -35.15 -19.15 -27.29
N ALA A 370 -36.03 -18.43 -28.00
CA ALA A 370 -35.98 -16.98 -28.09
C ALA A 370 -36.17 -16.30 -26.73
N GLU A 371 -37.04 -16.85 -25.88
CA GLU A 371 -37.19 -16.37 -24.50
C GLU A 371 -35.90 -16.62 -23.67
N ALA A 372 -35.32 -17.82 -23.82
CA ALA A 372 -34.04 -18.15 -23.14
C ALA A 372 -32.89 -17.26 -23.60
N GLN A 373 -32.83 -16.90 -24.89
CA GLN A 373 -31.83 -15.94 -25.42
C GLN A 373 -32.05 -14.54 -24.86
N ALA A 374 -33.29 -14.08 -24.75
CA ALA A 374 -33.62 -12.79 -24.15
C ALA A 374 -33.17 -12.72 -22.65
N GLU A 375 -33.42 -13.80 -21.90
CA GLU A 375 -33.01 -13.94 -20.51
C GLU A 375 -31.48 -13.96 -20.35
N ALA A 376 -30.79 -14.64 -21.28
CA ALA A 376 -29.34 -14.66 -21.30
C ALA A 376 -28.74 -13.25 -21.55
N ALA A 377 -29.29 -12.55 -22.54
CA ALA A 377 -28.87 -11.17 -22.85
C ALA A 377 -29.10 -10.22 -21.65
N ALA A 378 -30.26 -10.34 -21.00
CA ALA A 378 -30.57 -9.53 -19.81
C ALA A 378 -29.63 -9.79 -18.64
N ARG A 379 -29.03 -10.99 -18.54
CA ARG A 379 -28.07 -11.39 -17.49
C ARG A 379 -26.61 -11.27 -17.93
N GLY A 380 -26.36 -10.80 -19.15
CA GLY A 380 -25.00 -10.67 -19.68
C GLY A 380 -24.32 -12.02 -19.99
N CYS A 381 -25.11 -13.10 -20.18
CA CYS A 381 -24.59 -14.40 -20.61
C CYS A 381 -24.24 -14.39 -22.10
N GLN A 382 -23.10 -15.02 -22.46
CA GLN A 382 -22.60 -15.05 -23.84
C GLN A 382 -23.11 -16.22 -24.66
N ALA A 383 -23.65 -17.24 -24.02
CA ALA A 383 -24.20 -18.43 -24.66
C ALA A 383 -25.45 -18.92 -23.95
N VAL A 384 -26.28 -19.68 -24.68
CA VAL A 384 -27.49 -20.29 -24.17
C VAL A 384 -27.50 -21.76 -24.52
N ILE A 385 -27.93 -22.58 -23.60
CA ILE A 385 -28.35 -23.98 -23.80
C ILE A 385 -29.81 -24.04 -23.41
N TRP A 386 -30.69 -24.20 -24.40
CA TRP A 386 -32.13 -24.40 -24.18
C TRP A 386 -32.49 -25.84 -24.41
N MET A 387 -33.14 -26.46 -23.44
CA MET A 387 -33.67 -27.81 -23.50
C MET A 387 -35.17 -27.69 -23.78
N GLY A 388 -35.53 -27.83 -25.05
CA GLY A 388 -36.90 -27.76 -25.58
C GLY A 388 -37.61 -29.08 -25.67
#